data_c3ace83423b7e7d4baab4c2beb3e627a
#
_entry.id   c3ace83423b7e7d4baab4c2beb3e627a
#
_cell.length_a   1.000
_cell.length_b   1.000
_cell.length_c   1.000
_cell.angle_alpha   90.00
_cell.angle_beta   90.00
_cell.angle_gamma   90.00
#
_symmetry.space_group_name_H-M   'P 1'
#
loop_
_entity.id
_entity.type
_entity.pdbx_description
1 polymer ?
#
loop_
_entity_poly.entity_id
_entity_poly.type
_entity_poly.pdbx_seq_one_letter_code
_entity_poly.pdbx_strand_id
1 'polypeptide(L)'
;MTNYDEKNMIFYIFAHKLQDIDIMYNREFTPEFITKLEENEIFVFGSNLRGIHAGGAARVAFDKFGAVWGQGVGMQGQCYAIPTMQGGVETIKPYVDEFIAYASQHPEYKFLVTPIGCGIAGFRPKEIAPLFKDAIDVQNIILPKGFVDVI
;
A
#
# COMPACT_ATOMS: atom_id res chain seq x y z
N MET A 1 -15.33 -14.20 42.70
CA MET A 1 -14.18 -13.87 41.83
C MET A 1 -14.45 -14.22 40.39
N THR A 2 -14.93 -15.37 40.09
CA THR A 2 -15.19 -15.86 38.74
C THR A 2 -16.16 -14.99 37.91
N ASN A 3 -17.33 -14.63 38.48
CA ASN A 3 -18.33 -13.83 37.75
C ASN A 3 -17.89 -12.41 37.39
N TYR A 4 -17.03 -11.81 38.20
CA TYR A 4 -16.49 -10.48 37.95
C TYR A 4 -15.47 -10.51 36.82
N ASP A 5 -14.58 -11.48 36.79
CA ASP A 5 -13.53 -11.61 35.79
C ASP A 5 -14.12 -11.96 34.41
N GLU A 6 -15.16 -12.82 34.38
CA GLU A 6 -15.87 -13.14 33.15
C GLU A 6 -16.57 -11.92 32.52
N LYS A 7 -17.24 -11.10 33.35
CA LYS A 7 -17.90 -9.88 32.89
C LYS A 7 -16.91 -8.87 32.34
N ASN A 8 -15.75 -8.70 32.97
CA ASN A 8 -14.68 -7.82 32.48
C ASN A 8 -14.08 -8.34 31.20
N MET A 9 -13.89 -9.64 31.07
CA MET A 9 -13.38 -10.25 29.85
C MET A 9 -14.35 -10.06 28.67
N ILE A 10 -15.64 -10.27 28.88
CA ILE A 10 -16.69 -10.07 27.86
C ILE A 10 -16.74 -8.60 27.44
N PHE A 11 -16.68 -7.67 28.39
CA PHE A 11 -16.65 -6.24 28.11
C PHE A 11 -15.40 -5.86 27.29
N TYR A 12 -14.24 -6.38 27.64
CA TYR A 12 -12.98 -6.16 26.93
C TYR A 12 -13.06 -6.66 25.47
N ILE A 13 -13.55 -7.88 25.25
CA ILE A 13 -13.74 -8.46 23.91
C ILE A 13 -14.72 -7.61 23.09
N PHE A 14 -15.82 -7.19 23.69
CA PHE A 14 -16.85 -6.37 23.02
C PHE A 14 -16.27 -5.01 22.62
N ALA A 15 -15.52 -4.34 23.52
CA ALA A 15 -14.89 -3.06 23.23
C ALA A 15 -13.85 -3.17 22.10
N HIS A 16 -13.07 -4.25 22.06
CA HIS A 16 -12.12 -4.52 20.98
C HIS A 16 -12.83 -4.76 19.64
N LYS A 17 -13.92 -5.51 19.61
CA LYS A 17 -14.72 -5.72 18.41
C LYS A 17 -15.33 -4.43 17.88
N LEU A 18 -15.80 -3.54 18.76
CA LEU A 18 -16.31 -2.23 18.36
C LEU A 18 -15.20 -1.36 17.76
N GLN A 19 -14.00 -1.41 18.35
CA GLN A 19 -12.83 -0.69 17.84
C GLN A 19 -12.42 -1.23 16.47
N ASP A 20 -12.42 -2.54 16.27
CA ASP A 20 -12.13 -3.18 14.99
C ASP A 20 -13.15 -2.78 13.92
N ILE A 21 -14.44 -2.71 14.30
CA ILE A 21 -15.52 -2.25 13.43
C ILE A 21 -15.31 -0.77 13.06
N ASP A 22 -14.99 0.09 14.03
CA ASP A 22 -14.70 1.50 13.79
C ASP A 22 -13.51 1.69 12.85
N ILE A 23 -12.44 0.96 13.04
CA ILE A 23 -11.28 0.96 12.16
C ILE A 23 -11.68 0.54 10.76
N MET A 24 -12.52 -0.48 10.63
CA MET A 24 -12.98 -0.99 9.32
C MET A 24 -13.88 0.02 8.60
N TYR A 25 -14.77 0.73 9.32
CA TYR A 25 -15.66 1.72 8.73
C TYR A 25 -14.95 3.06 8.41
N ASN A 26 -13.90 3.40 9.17
CA ASN A 26 -13.18 4.66 9.01
C ASN A 26 -11.84 4.50 8.26
N ARG A 27 -11.60 3.34 7.65
CA ARG A 27 -10.38 3.09 6.91
C ARG A 27 -10.28 4.03 5.70
N GLU A 28 -9.15 4.70 5.60
CA GLU A 28 -8.80 5.50 4.44
C GLU A 28 -8.35 4.58 3.29
N PHE A 29 -8.77 4.91 2.08
CA PHE A 29 -8.33 4.24 0.87
C PHE A 29 -7.57 5.20 -0.02
N THR A 30 -6.64 4.67 -0.82
CA THR A 30 -5.97 5.45 -1.83
C THR A 30 -7.01 6.05 -2.79
N PRO A 31 -6.98 7.38 -3.04
CA PRO A 31 -7.86 7.98 -4.04
C PRO A 31 -7.68 7.35 -5.41
N GLU A 32 -8.76 7.21 -6.16
CA GLU A 32 -8.72 6.62 -7.50
C GLU A 32 -7.89 7.45 -8.48
N PHE A 33 -7.98 8.78 -8.36
CA PHE A 33 -7.21 9.70 -9.19
C PHE A 33 -6.40 10.64 -8.31
N ILE A 34 -5.07 10.54 -8.40
CA ILE A 34 -4.15 11.39 -7.65
C ILE A 34 -3.52 12.38 -8.62
N THR A 35 -3.89 13.66 -8.48
CA THR A 35 -3.36 14.75 -9.29
C THR A 35 -2.39 15.64 -8.53
N LYS A 36 -2.44 15.60 -7.21
CA LYS A 36 -1.61 16.36 -6.27
C LYS A 36 -1.28 15.50 -5.08
N LEU A 37 -0.14 15.80 -4.44
CA LEU A 37 0.27 15.19 -3.17
C LEU A 37 0.48 16.29 -2.13
N GLU A 38 0.09 16.00 -0.90
CA GLU A 38 0.53 16.78 0.25
C GLU A 38 2.03 16.56 0.47
N GLU A 39 2.66 17.44 1.24
CA GLU A 39 4.13 17.44 1.43
C GLU A 39 4.67 16.10 1.95
N ASN A 40 3.90 15.43 2.83
CA ASN A 40 4.29 14.14 3.43
C ASN A 40 3.77 12.91 2.68
N GLU A 41 3.00 13.09 1.61
CA GLU A 41 2.44 11.97 0.86
C GLU A 41 3.42 11.46 -0.17
N ILE A 42 3.51 10.13 -0.29
CA ILE A 42 4.38 9.44 -1.23
C ILE A 42 3.51 8.60 -2.17
N PHE A 43 3.69 8.80 -3.45
CA PHE A 43 2.99 8.09 -4.53
C PHE A 43 3.68 6.75 -4.80
N VAL A 44 3.05 5.64 -4.43
CA VAL A 44 3.62 4.30 -4.64
C VAL A 44 3.06 3.72 -5.94
N PHE A 45 3.95 3.38 -6.85
CA PHE A 45 3.57 2.99 -8.21
C PHE A 45 4.27 1.74 -8.70
N GLY A 46 3.63 1.04 -9.63
CA GLY A 46 4.21 -0.10 -10.33
C GLY A 46 5.21 0.35 -11.38
N SER A 47 6.40 -0.21 -11.33
CA SER A 47 7.51 0.11 -12.23
C SER A 47 8.03 -1.14 -12.94
N ASN A 48 9.19 -1.01 -13.57
CA ASN A 48 9.98 -2.12 -14.09
C ASN A 48 11.42 -1.97 -13.60
N LEU A 49 12.17 -3.06 -13.61
CA LEU A 49 13.55 -3.08 -13.08
C LEU A 49 14.48 -2.09 -13.78
N ARG A 50 14.23 -1.76 -15.04
CA ARG A 50 15.02 -0.80 -15.80
C ARG A 50 14.67 0.66 -15.49
N GLY A 51 13.58 0.89 -14.77
CA GLY A 51 13.12 2.25 -14.45
C GLY A 51 12.64 3.04 -15.65
N ILE A 52 12.07 2.36 -16.64
CA ILE A 52 11.49 3.02 -17.82
C ILE A 52 10.05 3.40 -17.48
N HIS A 53 9.85 4.67 -17.12
CA HIS A 53 8.56 5.21 -16.66
C HIS A 53 7.73 5.76 -17.83
N ALA A 54 7.49 4.92 -18.84
CA ALA A 54 6.93 5.37 -20.12
C ALA A 54 5.41 5.45 -20.16
N GLY A 55 4.69 4.74 -19.27
CA GLY A 55 3.23 4.72 -19.29
C GLY A 55 2.59 4.45 -17.93
N GLY A 56 1.27 4.60 -17.87
CA GLY A 56 0.47 4.35 -16.67
C GLY A 56 0.87 5.21 -15.47
N ALA A 57 0.76 4.64 -14.28
CA ALA A 57 1.12 5.34 -13.03
C ALA A 57 2.60 5.74 -13.00
N ALA A 58 3.49 4.96 -13.60
CA ALA A 58 4.92 5.29 -13.69
C ALA A 58 5.14 6.59 -14.47
N ARG A 59 4.38 6.83 -15.53
CA ARG A 59 4.47 8.07 -16.29
C ARG A 59 3.98 9.26 -15.47
N VAL A 60 2.90 9.10 -14.73
CA VAL A 60 2.39 10.13 -13.81
C VAL A 60 3.44 10.45 -12.76
N ALA A 61 4.06 9.44 -12.17
CA ALA A 61 5.12 9.60 -11.18
C ALA A 61 6.30 10.38 -11.74
N PHE A 62 6.71 10.07 -12.97
CA PHE A 62 7.81 10.75 -13.65
C PHE A 62 7.46 12.22 -13.99
N ASP A 63 6.27 12.45 -14.54
CA ASP A 63 5.87 13.78 -14.98
C ASP A 63 5.56 14.72 -13.81
N LYS A 64 5.05 14.22 -12.69
CA LYS A 64 4.47 15.06 -11.62
C LYS A 64 5.13 14.92 -10.25
N PHE A 65 5.69 13.78 -9.91
CA PHE A 65 6.07 13.49 -8.52
C PHE A 65 7.55 13.16 -8.33
N GLY A 66 8.36 13.38 -9.33
CA GLY A 66 9.81 13.30 -9.21
C GLY A 66 10.40 11.91 -9.34
N ALA A 67 9.68 10.96 -9.95
CA ALA A 67 10.27 9.66 -10.27
C ALA A 67 11.46 9.84 -11.21
N VAL A 68 12.50 9.03 -11.00
CA VAL A 68 13.75 9.13 -11.71
C VAL A 68 13.79 8.12 -12.86
N TRP A 69 14.00 8.60 -14.08
CA TRP A 69 14.17 7.71 -15.21
C TRP A 69 15.43 6.86 -15.03
N GLY A 70 15.29 5.54 -15.16
CA GLY A 70 16.36 4.59 -14.91
C GLY A 70 16.36 3.98 -13.50
N GLN A 71 15.52 4.47 -12.58
CA GLN A 71 15.39 3.91 -11.24
C GLN A 71 14.06 3.15 -11.11
N GLY A 72 14.13 1.83 -11.08
CA GLY A 72 12.96 0.95 -11.04
C GLY A 72 12.51 0.53 -9.65
N VAL A 73 13.28 0.83 -8.60
CA VAL A 73 13.03 0.35 -7.24
C VAL A 73 13.25 1.47 -6.23
N GLY A 74 12.34 1.55 -5.27
CA GLY A 74 12.55 2.32 -4.05
C GLY A 74 12.16 3.77 -4.13
N MET A 75 12.55 4.52 -3.09
CA MET A 75 12.20 5.92 -2.90
C MET A 75 12.92 6.81 -3.90
N GLN A 76 12.18 7.71 -4.53
CA GLN A 76 12.68 8.64 -5.54
C GLN A 76 11.72 9.83 -5.63
N GLY A 77 12.23 11.05 -5.39
CA GLY A 77 11.36 12.23 -5.33
C GLY A 77 10.25 12.02 -4.29
N GLN A 78 9.01 12.29 -4.67
CA GLN A 78 7.82 12.06 -3.85
C GLN A 78 7.12 10.74 -4.22
N CYS A 79 7.88 9.74 -4.67
CA CYS A 79 7.37 8.46 -5.12
C CYS A 79 8.15 7.29 -4.52
N TYR A 80 7.55 6.11 -4.59
CA TYR A 80 8.20 4.85 -4.29
C TYR A 80 7.86 3.84 -5.39
N ALA A 81 8.90 3.27 -6.02
CA ALA A 81 8.74 2.35 -7.15
C ALA A 81 8.80 0.89 -6.71
N ILE A 82 7.81 0.10 -7.16
CA ILE A 82 7.77 -1.35 -6.95
C ILE A 82 7.75 -2.02 -8.34
N PRO A 83 8.80 -2.74 -8.74
CA PRO A 83 8.85 -3.35 -10.07
C PRO A 83 7.88 -4.54 -10.16
N THR A 84 7.12 -4.60 -11.27
CA THR A 84 6.03 -5.55 -11.47
C THR A 84 6.10 -6.30 -12.80
N MET A 85 7.17 -6.10 -13.59
CA MET A 85 7.25 -6.60 -14.98
C MET A 85 8.26 -7.73 -15.18
N GLN A 86 8.76 -8.33 -14.09
CA GLN A 86 9.86 -9.29 -14.16
C GLN A 86 9.42 -10.77 -14.05
N GLY A 87 8.12 -11.04 -14.05
CA GLY A 87 7.59 -12.40 -13.96
C GLY A 87 6.28 -12.49 -13.19
N GLY A 88 6.04 -13.60 -12.52
CA GLY A 88 4.83 -13.82 -11.71
C GLY A 88 4.86 -13.02 -10.40
N VAL A 89 3.78 -13.15 -9.63
CA VAL A 89 3.62 -12.43 -8.35
C VAL A 89 4.75 -12.76 -7.35
N GLU A 90 5.32 -13.95 -7.43
CA GLU A 90 6.45 -14.36 -6.59
C GLU A 90 7.70 -13.49 -6.81
N THR A 91 7.84 -12.88 -7.98
CA THR A 91 8.94 -11.96 -8.29
C THR A 91 8.69 -10.56 -7.75
N ILE A 92 7.44 -10.23 -7.46
CA ILE A 92 7.03 -8.92 -6.94
C ILE A 92 7.08 -8.89 -5.42
N LYS A 93 6.76 -10.02 -4.78
CA LYS A 93 6.67 -10.12 -3.31
C LYS A 93 7.89 -9.57 -2.56
N PRO A 94 9.14 -9.89 -2.91
CA PRO A 94 10.29 -9.34 -2.20
C PRO A 94 10.33 -7.81 -2.20
N TYR A 95 9.91 -7.18 -3.28
CA TYR A 95 9.87 -5.72 -3.41
C TYR A 95 8.72 -5.09 -2.62
N VAL A 96 7.59 -5.78 -2.52
CA VAL A 96 6.50 -5.36 -1.64
C VAL A 96 6.93 -5.47 -0.17
N ASP A 97 7.59 -6.55 0.22
CA ASP A 97 8.09 -6.75 1.58
C ASP A 97 9.12 -5.67 1.94
N GLU A 98 10.01 -5.32 1.03
CA GLU A 98 10.97 -4.23 1.19
C GLU A 98 10.28 -2.88 1.35
N PHE A 99 9.24 -2.61 0.57
CA PHE A 99 8.42 -1.41 0.70
C PHE A 99 7.75 -1.32 2.07
N ILE A 100 7.12 -2.41 2.54
CA ILE A 100 6.45 -2.43 3.84
C ILE A 100 7.43 -2.15 4.97
N ALA A 101 8.63 -2.75 4.91
CA ALA A 101 9.69 -2.50 5.87
C ALA A 101 10.15 -1.03 5.83
N TYR A 102 10.33 -0.47 4.64
CA TYR A 102 10.69 0.94 4.47
C TYR A 102 9.64 1.87 5.07
N ALA A 103 8.37 1.67 4.73
CA ALA A 103 7.28 2.48 5.22
C ALA A 103 7.15 2.44 6.75
N SER A 104 7.34 1.26 7.34
CA SER A 104 7.31 1.07 8.79
C SER A 104 8.41 1.85 9.52
N GLN A 105 9.52 2.13 8.85
CA GLN A 105 10.64 2.91 9.39
C GLN A 105 10.52 4.41 9.12
N HIS A 106 9.51 4.83 8.34
CA HIS A 106 9.30 6.22 7.94
C HIS A 106 7.89 6.71 8.27
N PRO A 107 7.53 6.76 9.58
CA PRO A 107 6.18 7.18 10.00
C PRO A 107 5.86 8.63 9.65
N GLU A 108 6.86 9.45 9.33
CA GLU A 108 6.69 10.83 8.85
C GLU A 108 6.03 10.92 7.49
N TYR A 109 6.07 9.85 6.69
CA TYR A 109 5.45 9.79 5.38
C TYR A 109 4.13 9.03 5.42
N LYS A 110 3.24 9.39 4.51
CA LYS A 110 1.99 8.70 4.22
C LYS A 110 2.08 8.13 2.80
N PHE A 111 2.12 6.81 2.69
CA PHE A 111 2.32 6.12 1.42
C PHE A 111 0.98 5.79 0.78
N LEU A 112 0.68 6.41 -0.36
CA LEU A 112 -0.54 6.17 -1.14
C LEU A 112 -0.25 5.09 -2.19
N VAL A 113 -0.62 3.86 -1.90
CA VAL A 113 -0.39 2.73 -2.81
C VAL A 113 -1.44 2.75 -3.91
N THR A 114 -1.00 2.90 -5.16
CA THR A 114 -1.85 2.74 -6.34
C THR A 114 -2.09 1.25 -6.63
N PRO A 115 -3.06 0.87 -7.51
CA PRO A 115 -3.26 -0.54 -7.87
C PRO A 115 -2.08 -1.08 -8.70
N ILE A 116 -0.92 -1.22 -8.09
CA ILE A 116 0.31 -1.68 -8.75
C ILE A 116 0.10 -3.04 -9.40
N GLY A 117 0.75 -3.25 -10.54
CA GLY A 117 0.65 -4.51 -11.28
C GLY A 117 -0.68 -4.72 -12.00
N CYS A 118 -1.71 -3.90 -11.75
CA CYS A 118 -3.04 -4.10 -12.31
C CYS A 118 -3.31 -3.30 -13.59
N GLY A 119 -2.31 -2.55 -14.06
CA GLY A 119 -2.36 -1.85 -15.34
C GLY A 119 -1.61 -2.60 -16.43
N ILE A 120 -0.51 -2.01 -16.91
CA ILE A 120 0.32 -2.55 -18.01
C ILE A 120 0.82 -3.97 -17.71
N ALA A 121 1.18 -4.28 -16.45
CA ALA A 121 1.64 -5.61 -16.07
C ALA A 121 0.57 -6.70 -16.17
N GLY A 122 -0.71 -6.34 -16.18
CA GLY A 122 -1.82 -7.23 -16.51
C GLY A 122 -2.30 -8.14 -15.39
N PHE A 123 -1.86 -7.94 -14.15
CA PHE A 123 -2.37 -8.70 -13.01
C PHE A 123 -3.75 -8.21 -12.58
N ARG A 124 -4.48 -9.07 -11.89
CA ARG A 124 -5.75 -8.71 -11.26
C ARG A 124 -5.54 -8.36 -9.80
N PRO A 125 -6.41 -7.53 -9.20
CA PRO A 125 -6.31 -7.19 -7.77
C PRO A 125 -6.20 -8.41 -6.87
N LYS A 126 -6.93 -9.48 -7.16
CA LYS A 126 -6.87 -10.73 -6.37
C LYS A 126 -5.51 -11.44 -6.42
N GLU A 127 -4.67 -11.12 -7.42
CA GLU A 127 -3.33 -11.67 -7.55
C GLU A 127 -2.29 -10.84 -6.80
N ILE A 128 -2.46 -9.53 -6.78
CA ILE A 128 -1.52 -8.57 -6.16
C ILE A 128 -1.85 -8.29 -4.70
N ALA A 129 -3.13 -8.09 -4.37
CA ALA A 129 -3.55 -7.69 -3.03
C ALA A 129 -2.99 -8.58 -1.90
N PRO A 130 -2.94 -9.92 -2.05
CA PRO A 130 -2.38 -10.78 -1.00
C PRO A 130 -0.92 -10.46 -0.65
N LEU A 131 -0.15 -9.89 -1.57
CA LEU A 131 1.24 -9.48 -1.32
C LEU A 131 1.32 -8.35 -0.29
N PHE A 132 0.24 -7.58 -0.13
CA PHE A 132 0.14 -6.46 0.82
C PHE A 132 -0.54 -6.83 2.13
N LYS A 133 -0.74 -8.10 2.42
CA LYS A 133 -1.41 -8.55 3.64
C LYS A 133 -0.78 -7.94 4.89
N ASP A 134 0.54 -7.91 4.97
CA ASP A 134 1.27 -7.38 6.13
C ASP A 134 1.22 -5.86 6.22
N ALA A 135 0.71 -5.18 5.19
CA ALA A 135 0.53 -3.74 5.19
C ALA A 135 -0.81 -3.29 5.77
N ILE A 136 -1.76 -4.21 5.96
CA ILE A 136 -3.15 -3.86 6.31
C ILE A 136 -3.25 -3.08 7.63
N ASP A 137 -2.38 -3.37 8.58
CA ASP A 137 -2.35 -2.72 9.90
C ASP A 137 -1.23 -1.67 10.05
N VAL A 138 -0.49 -1.37 8.99
CA VAL A 138 0.53 -0.33 9.00
C VAL A 138 -0.14 1.02 8.73
N GLN A 139 -0.20 1.88 9.74
CA GLN A 139 -1.02 3.09 9.74
C GLN A 139 -0.69 4.08 8.61
N ASN A 140 0.56 4.18 8.22
CA ASN A 140 1.00 5.12 7.18
C ASN A 140 1.05 4.52 5.77
N ILE A 141 0.56 3.30 5.59
CA ILE A 141 0.34 2.70 4.27
C ILE A 141 -1.15 2.73 3.96
N ILE A 142 -1.51 3.46 2.92
CA ILE A 142 -2.88 3.57 2.45
C ILE A 142 -3.00 2.70 1.20
N LEU A 143 -3.97 1.78 1.20
CA LEU A 143 -4.17 0.82 0.12
C LEU A 143 -5.38 1.18 -0.74
N PRO A 144 -5.41 0.75 -2.01
CA PRO A 144 -6.62 0.85 -2.81
C PRO A 144 -7.76 0.03 -2.19
N LYS A 145 -8.99 0.53 -2.31
CA LYS A 145 -10.16 -0.20 -1.82
C LYS A 145 -10.24 -1.61 -2.41
N GLY A 146 -9.95 -1.76 -3.70
CA GLY A 146 -9.96 -3.05 -4.37
C GLY A 146 -8.95 -4.06 -3.82
N PHE A 147 -7.87 -3.59 -3.20
CA PHE A 147 -6.91 -4.47 -2.51
C PHE A 147 -7.44 -4.88 -1.13
N VAL A 148 -7.96 -3.92 -0.37
CA VAL A 148 -8.50 -4.19 0.97
C VAL A 148 -9.68 -5.17 0.90
N ASP A 149 -10.52 -5.04 -0.11
CA ASP A 149 -11.68 -5.93 -0.30
C ASP A 149 -11.27 -7.40 -0.55
N VAL A 150 -10.07 -7.64 -1.05
CA VAL A 150 -9.52 -8.98 -1.32
C VAL A 150 -8.77 -9.56 -0.12
N ILE A 151 -8.06 -8.73 0.62
CA ILE A 151 -7.29 -9.15 1.79
C ILE A 151 -8.25 -9.52 2.94
#